data_3db11490c02afee7c83ee3d3c2da4c38
#
_entry.id   3db11490c02afee7c83ee3d3c2da4c38
#
_cell.length_a   1.000
_cell.length_b   1.000
_cell.length_c   1.000
_cell.angle_alpha   90.00
_cell.angle_beta   90.00
_cell.angle_gamma   90.00
#
_symmetry.space_group_name_H-M   'P 1'
#
loop_
_entity.id
_entity.type
_entity.pdbx_description
1 polymer ?
#
loop_
_entity_poly.entity_id
_entity_poly.type
_entity_poly.pdbx_seq_one_letter_code
_entity_poly.pdbx_strand_id
1 'polypeptide(L)'
;TASEGFTKKNLNRSHAENVAAMKRQAAAHLDKNIIVNRIGVMAAFGCNYQGDIAPEIVVNTLKDGMLIAKETGSEITVFSLADTMGWAAPHRIERVLGEVRNQWPEMEISLHLHDTRGLAVANAYAGLKMGIRRFDTTVGGLGGCPFAGQPKAAGNICTEELVLLCEELGIKTGVNLDRLIEVGRLAEDIVGHQLPGELIHAGSLDAFRRNIKH
;
A
#
# COMPACT_ATOMS: atom_id res chain seq x y z
N THR A 1 -1.07 -6.96 12.03
CA THR A 1 -2.28 -6.27 11.56
C THR A 1 -2.78 -5.31 12.62
N ALA A 2 -3.39 -4.18 12.23
CA ALA A 2 -4.02 -3.24 13.16
C ALA A 2 -5.45 -3.67 13.58
N SER A 3 -6.00 -4.74 13.01
CA SER A 3 -7.34 -5.24 13.31
C SER A 3 -7.29 -6.65 13.88
N GLU A 4 -7.78 -6.82 15.09
CA GLU A 4 -7.90 -8.15 15.71
C GLU A 4 -8.95 -9.01 14.99
N GLY A 5 -10.06 -8.43 14.57
CA GLY A 5 -11.08 -9.10 13.79
C GLY A 5 -10.54 -9.65 12.46
N PHE A 6 -9.71 -8.86 11.77
CA PHE A 6 -9.04 -9.31 10.55
C PHE A 6 -7.96 -10.36 10.85
N THR A 7 -7.18 -10.21 11.91
CA THR A 7 -6.19 -11.23 12.35
C THR A 7 -6.86 -12.57 12.59
N LYS A 8 -7.98 -12.56 13.30
CA LYS A 8 -8.75 -13.78 13.55
C LYS A 8 -9.27 -14.41 12.26
N LYS A 9 -9.83 -13.59 11.36
CA LYS A 9 -10.42 -14.08 10.10
C LYS A 9 -9.37 -14.60 9.12
N ASN A 10 -8.26 -13.86 8.97
CA ASN A 10 -7.22 -14.15 7.97
C ASN A 10 -6.20 -15.20 8.44
N LEU A 11 -5.80 -15.14 9.71
CA LEU A 11 -4.72 -15.96 10.24
C LEU A 11 -5.21 -17.02 11.24
N ASN A 12 -6.50 -16.99 11.63
CA ASN A 12 -7.09 -17.79 12.68
C ASN A 12 -6.31 -17.72 14.01
N ARG A 13 -5.82 -16.53 14.34
CA ARG A 13 -4.99 -16.26 15.53
C ARG A 13 -5.55 -15.07 16.29
N SER A 14 -5.32 -15.06 17.62
CA SER A 14 -5.41 -13.85 18.43
C SER A 14 -4.22 -12.93 18.15
N HIS A 15 -4.28 -11.67 18.63
CA HIS A 15 -3.16 -10.75 18.53
C HIS A 15 -1.89 -11.33 19.19
N ALA A 16 -1.98 -11.85 20.39
CA ALA A 16 -0.84 -12.44 21.11
C ALA A 16 -0.21 -13.64 20.36
N GLU A 17 -1.05 -14.54 19.82
CA GLU A 17 -0.58 -15.67 19.01
C GLU A 17 0.10 -15.19 17.72
N ASN A 18 -0.40 -14.10 17.11
CA ASN A 18 0.20 -13.51 15.92
C ASN A 18 1.57 -12.89 16.23
N VAL A 19 1.69 -12.13 17.32
CA VAL A 19 2.97 -11.58 17.80
C VAL A 19 3.99 -12.69 18.03
N ALA A 20 3.60 -13.77 18.73
CA ALA A 20 4.46 -14.92 18.96
C ALA A 20 4.88 -15.62 17.65
N ALA A 21 3.98 -15.71 16.67
CA ALA A 21 4.29 -16.29 15.36
C ALA A 21 5.26 -15.41 14.56
N MET A 22 5.07 -14.10 14.57
CA MET A 22 5.99 -13.15 13.91
C MET A 22 7.39 -13.21 14.53
N LYS A 23 7.50 -13.32 15.84
CA LYS A 23 8.78 -13.48 16.54
C LYS A 23 9.52 -14.74 16.09
N ARG A 24 8.80 -15.90 16.04
CA ARG A 24 9.39 -17.15 15.51
C ARG A 24 9.82 -17.03 14.06
N GLN A 25 9.02 -16.35 13.22
CA GLN A 25 9.35 -16.13 11.81
C GLN A 25 10.59 -15.25 11.65
N ALA A 26 10.68 -14.15 12.40
CA ALA A 26 11.85 -13.26 12.37
C ALA A 26 13.13 -14.01 12.80
N ALA A 27 13.06 -14.80 13.86
CA ALA A 27 14.18 -15.65 14.29
C ALA A 27 14.61 -16.66 13.20
N ALA A 28 13.63 -17.34 12.57
CA ALA A 28 13.91 -18.28 11.49
C ALA A 28 14.50 -17.62 10.22
N HIS A 29 14.19 -16.35 9.96
CA HIS A 29 14.81 -15.58 8.89
C HIS A 29 16.26 -15.26 9.24
N LEU A 30 16.53 -14.84 10.47
CA LEU A 30 17.89 -14.57 10.94
C LEU A 30 18.78 -15.79 10.85
N ASP A 31 18.31 -16.97 11.27
CA ASP A 31 19.03 -18.25 11.16
C ASP A 31 19.43 -18.60 9.73
N LYS A 32 18.68 -18.08 8.75
CA LYS A 32 18.94 -18.27 7.31
C LYS A 32 19.67 -17.09 6.66
N ASN A 33 20.15 -16.13 7.44
CA ASN A 33 20.76 -14.89 6.96
C ASN A 33 19.83 -14.08 6.02
N ILE A 34 18.51 -14.15 6.23
CA ILE A 34 17.53 -13.34 5.50
C ILE A 34 17.35 -12.03 6.26
N ILE A 35 17.65 -10.93 5.59
CA ILE A 35 17.51 -9.58 6.17
C ILE A 35 16.03 -9.24 6.32
N VAL A 36 15.61 -8.91 7.55
CA VAL A 36 14.29 -8.37 7.86
C VAL A 36 14.45 -6.88 8.17
N ASN A 37 14.08 -6.04 7.23
CA ASN A 37 14.24 -4.58 7.33
C ASN A 37 12.92 -3.81 7.22
N ARG A 38 11.78 -4.50 7.12
CA ARG A 38 10.44 -3.89 6.91
C ARG A 38 9.43 -4.46 7.90
N ILE A 39 8.62 -3.59 8.50
CA ILE A 39 7.43 -3.96 9.25
C ILE A 39 6.20 -3.54 8.45
N GLY A 40 5.32 -4.50 8.13
CA GLY A 40 4.05 -4.25 7.45
C GLY A 40 2.87 -4.24 8.44
N VAL A 41 2.00 -3.23 8.36
CA VAL A 41 0.75 -3.16 9.11
C VAL A 41 -0.42 -3.26 8.15
N MET A 42 -1.08 -4.41 8.13
CA MET A 42 -2.32 -4.62 7.37
C MET A 42 -3.51 -3.99 8.11
N ALA A 43 -4.54 -3.59 7.36
CA ALA A 43 -5.74 -2.93 7.85
C ALA A 43 -5.43 -1.65 8.66
N ALA A 44 -4.43 -0.86 8.21
CA ALA A 44 -3.96 0.31 8.94
C ALA A 44 -4.99 1.46 9.00
N PHE A 45 -5.98 1.46 8.11
CA PHE A 45 -6.95 2.55 7.99
C PHE A 45 -8.40 2.13 8.28
N GLY A 46 -8.61 0.84 8.48
CA GLY A 46 -9.91 0.24 8.73
C GLY A 46 -10.07 -1.13 8.11
N CYS A 47 -11.12 -1.84 8.51
CA CYS A 47 -11.46 -3.15 7.94
C CYS A 47 -12.94 -3.49 8.10
N ASN A 48 -13.39 -4.45 7.29
CA ASN A 48 -14.80 -4.91 7.27
C ASN A 48 -15.23 -5.63 8.57
N TYR A 49 -14.30 -5.97 9.47
CA TYR A 49 -14.59 -6.74 10.69
C TYR A 49 -14.57 -5.90 11.96
N GLN A 50 -13.93 -4.73 11.93
CA GLN A 50 -13.75 -3.88 13.10
C GLN A 50 -14.15 -2.42 12.84
N GLY A 51 -14.34 -2.06 11.56
CA GLY A 51 -14.60 -0.67 11.18
C GLY A 51 -13.33 0.15 11.12
N ASP A 52 -13.43 1.41 11.52
CA ASP A 52 -12.35 2.37 11.54
C ASP A 52 -11.26 1.95 12.53
N ILE A 53 -10.00 2.15 12.16
CA ILE A 53 -8.83 1.91 13.01
C ILE A 53 -8.26 3.27 13.44
N ALA A 54 -8.14 3.46 14.75
CA ALA A 54 -7.52 4.65 15.30
C ALA A 54 -6.00 4.66 15.05
N PRO A 55 -5.37 5.81 14.76
CA PRO A 55 -3.93 5.90 14.51
C PRO A 55 -3.06 5.31 15.62
N GLU A 56 -3.49 5.43 16.86
CA GLU A 56 -2.79 4.89 18.04
C GLU A 56 -2.66 3.36 17.99
N ILE A 57 -3.65 2.67 17.40
CA ILE A 57 -3.60 1.20 17.20
C ILE A 57 -2.51 0.85 16.19
N VAL A 58 -2.36 1.63 15.11
CA VAL A 58 -1.30 1.46 14.12
C VAL A 58 0.06 1.66 14.77
N VAL A 59 0.22 2.72 15.54
CA VAL A 59 1.45 3.02 16.30
C VAL A 59 1.80 1.88 17.27
N ASN A 60 0.83 1.35 18.02
CA ASN A 60 1.06 0.24 18.95
C ASN A 60 1.44 -1.05 18.20
N THR A 61 0.81 -1.32 17.05
CA THR A 61 1.20 -2.46 16.20
C THR A 61 2.63 -2.34 15.68
N LEU A 62 3.07 -1.12 15.34
CA LEU A 62 4.46 -0.87 14.95
C LEU A 62 5.42 -1.03 16.13
N LYS A 63 5.04 -0.60 17.34
CA LYS A 63 5.84 -0.82 18.56
C LYS A 63 6.07 -2.30 18.84
N ASP A 64 5.04 -3.14 18.69
CA ASP A 64 5.18 -4.59 18.81
C ASP A 64 6.18 -5.14 17.79
N GLY A 65 6.08 -4.69 16.53
CA GLY A 65 7.02 -5.06 15.48
C GLY A 65 8.46 -4.62 15.78
N MET A 66 8.65 -3.40 16.27
CA MET A 66 9.97 -2.89 16.68
C MET A 66 10.55 -3.65 17.88
N LEU A 67 9.70 -4.08 18.82
CA LEU A 67 10.14 -4.92 19.94
C LEU A 67 10.62 -6.28 19.43
N ILE A 68 9.88 -6.92 18.51
CA ILE A 68 10.30 -8.17 17.86
C ILE A 68 11.63 -7.98 17.13
N ALA A 69 11.78 -6.90 16.36
CA ALA A 69 13.01 -6.59 15.65
C ALA A 69 14.21 -6.45 16.60
N LYS A 70 14.03 -5.74 17.71
CA LYS A 70 15.06 -5.59 18.74
C LYS A 70 15.47 -6.94 19.34
N GLU A 71 14.51 -7.81 19.66
CA GLU A 71 14.77 -9.13 20.25
C GLU A 71 15.45 -10.10 19.26
N THR A 72 15.23 -9.93 17.97
CA THR A 72 15.81 -10.77 16.92
C THR A 72 17.03 -10.14 16.23
N GLY A 73 17.45 -8.95 16.65
CA GLY A 73 18.60 -8.26 16.04
C GLY A 73 18.34 -7.76 14.63
N SER A 74 17.07 -7.60 14.23
CA SER A 74 16.69 -7.09 12.91
C SER A 74 16.76 -5.56 12.88
N GLU A 75 17.33 -4.99 11.81
CA GLU A 75 17.40 -3.55 11.59
C GLU A 75 16.26 -3.10 10.68
N ILE A 76 15.24 -2.48 11.25
CA ILE A 76 14.06 -1.99 10.52
C ILE A 76 14.35 -0.60 9.99
N THR A 77 14.17 -0.43 8.69
CA THR A 77 14.34 0.84 7.97
C THR A 77 13.06 1.34 7.30
N VAL A 78 12.04 0.47 7.16
CA VAL A 78 10.78 0.80 6.46
C VAL A 78 9.57 0.33 7.25
N PHE A 79 8.58 1.20 7.40
CA PHE A 79 7.22 0.83 7.76
C PHE A 79 6.32 0.80 6.53
N SER A 80 5.55 -0.27 6.35
CA SER A 80 4.57 -0.38 5.26
C SER A 80 3.16 -0.36 5.83
N LEU A 81 2.38 0.63 5.45
CA LEU A 81 1.00 0.80 5.91
C LEU A 81 0.04 0.42 4.80
N ALA A 82 -0.79 -0.59 5.04
CA ALA A 82 -1.68 -1.13 4.03
C ALA A 82 -3.16 -0.76 4.27
N ASP A 83 -3.77 -0.19 3.25
CA ASP A 83 -5.22 -0.05 3.11
C ASP A 83 -5.81 -1.34 2.53
N THR A 84 -5.76 -2.40 3.32
CA THR A 84 -6.02 -3.78 2.89
C THR A 84 -7.41 -3.97 2.25
N MET A 85 -8.40 -3.18 2.63
CA MET A 85 -9.79 -3.35 2.18
C MET A 85 -10.39 -2.06 1.62
N GLY A 86 -9.56 -1.07 1.25
CA GLY A 86 -10.00 0.20 0.67
C GLY A 86 -10.82 1.06 1.64
N TRP A 87 -10.41 1.15 2.90
CA TRP A 87 -11.04 1.98 3.94
C TRP A 87 -10.40 3.35 4.10
N ALA A 88 -9.24 3.57 3.49
CA ALA A 88 -8.54 4.83 3.58
C ALA A 88 -9.28 5.97 2.87
N ALA A 89 -9.13 7.15 3.42
CA ALA A 89 -9.47 8.43 2.80
C ALA A 89 -8.32 9.41 3.07
N PRO A 90 -8.16 10.49 2.26
CA PRO A 90 -6.99 11.39 2.36
C PRO A 90 -6.70 11.88 3.78
N HIS A 91 -7.71 12.34 4.50
CA HIS A 91 -7.56 12.82 5.88
C HIS A 91 -7.13 11.71 6.87
N ARG A 92 -7.48 10.44 6.60
CA ARG A 92 -7.04 9.29 7.42
C ARG A 92 -5.59 8.95 7.14
N ILE A 93 -5.15 9.03 5.86
CA ILE A 93 -3.75 8.92 5.49
C ILE A 93 -2.92 9.95 6.25
N GLU A 94 -3.32 11.22 6.20
CA GLU A 94 -2.61 12.33 6.88
C GLU A 94 -2.54 12.10 8.40
N ARG A 95 -3.63 11.70 9.04
CA ARG A 95 -3.66 11.44 10.48
C ARG A 95 -2.74 10.29 10.89
N VAL A 96 -2.84 9.14 10.23
CA VAL A 96 -2.01 7.97 10.55
C VAL A 96 -0.54 8.26 10.31
N LEU A 97 -0.19 8.88 9.17
CA LEU A 97 1.18 9.27 8.88
C LEU A 97 1.74 10.28 9.89
N GLY A 98 0.92 11.26 10.31
CA GLY A 98 1.29 12.23 11.34
C GLY A 98 1.66 11.53 12.65
N GLU A 99 0.81 10.64 13.16
CA GLU A 99 1.06 9.92 14.41
C GLU A 99 2.27 8.98 14.32
N VAL A 100 2.46 8.29 13.19
CA VAL A 100 3.64 7.43 13.00
C VAL A 100 4.92 8.27 12.98
N ARG A 101 4.93 9.42 12.30
CA ARG A 101 6.10 10.32 12.25
C ARG A 101 6.40 11.01 13.57
N ASN A 102 5.40 11.29 14.39
CA ASN A 102 5.61 11.82 15.74
C ASN A 102 6.46 10.84 16.60
N GLN A 103 6.34 9.53 16.36
CA GLN A 103 7.10 8.50 17.08
C GLN A 103 8.44 8.16 16.40
N TRP A 104 8.48 8.16 15.07
CA TRP A 104 9.65 7.77 14.27
C TRP A 104 9.84 8.75 13.10
N PRO A 105 10.37 9.96 13.34
CA PRO A 105 10.48 11.01 12.31
C PRO A 105 11.39 10.62 11.15
N GLU A 106 12.41 9.81 11.41
CA GLU A 106 13.39 9.40 10.38
C GLU A 106 13.03 8.09 9.66
N MET A 107 11.95 7.41 10.10
CA MET A 107 11.58 6.14 9.52
C MET A 107 10.98 6.33 8.12
N GLU A 108 11.49 5.58 7.15
CA GLU A 108 10.86 5.55 5.84
C GLU A 108 9.50 4.86 5.91
N ILE A 109 8.50 5.45 5.26
CA ILE A 109 7.15 4.88 5.21
C ILE A 109 6.78 4.59 3.76
N SER A 110 6.27 3.39 3.50
CA SER A 110 5.62 3.03 2.25
C SER A 110 4.10 2.87 2.44
N LEU A 111 3.35 3.19 1.39
CA LEU A 111 1.91 2.97 1.35
C LEU A 111 1.56 1.86 0.36
N HIS A 112 0.69 0.95 0.81
CA HIS A 112 0.06 -0.08 -0.01
C HIS A 112 -1.44 0.21 -0.05
N LEU A 113 -1.89 0.80 -1.15
CA LEU A 113 -3.23 1.35 -1.28
C LEU A 113 -4.10 0.47 -2.18
N HIS A 114 -5.36 0.27 -1.78
CA HIS A 114 -6.37 -0.39 -2.60
C HIS A 114 -7.38 0.61 -3.15
N ASP A 115 -7.75 0.41 -4.40
CA ASP A 115 -8.69 1.27 -5.12
C ASP A 115 -10.14 0.75 -5.10
N THR A 116 -10.44 -0.14 -4.18
CA THR A 116 -11.75 -0.78 -4.02
C THR A 116 -12.95 0.19 -4.09
N ARG A 117 -12.75 1.45 -3.71
CA ARG A 117 -13.78 2.51 -3.71
C ARG A 117 -13.36 3.77 -4.47
N GLY A 118 -12.39 3.66 -5.37
CA GLY A 118 -11.95 4.77 -6.23
C GLY A 118 -11.20 5.89 -5.49
N LEU A 119 -10.61 5.62 -4.33
CA LEU A 119 -9.91 6.63 -3.52
C LEU A 119 -8.39 6.46 -3.51
N ALA A 120 -7.83 5.44 -4.17
CA ALA A 120 -6.40 5.14 -4.04
C ALA A 120 -5.52 6.28 -4.56
N VAL A 121 -5.86 6.90 -5.69
CA VAL A 121 -5.10 8.04 -6.26
C VAL A 121 -5.18 9.26 -5.33
N ALA A 122 -6.35 9.56 -4.76
CA ALA A 122 -6.51 10.65 -3.80
C ALA A 122 -5.71 10.39 -2.51
N ASN A 123 -5.69 9.15 -2.04
CA ASN A 123 -4.89 8.72 -0.89
C ASN A 123 -3.39 8.79 -1.18
N ALA A 124 -2.96 8.42 -2.40
CA ALA A 124 -1.58 8.56 -2.84
C ALA A 124 -1.16 10.03 -2.88
N TYR A 125 -2.02 10.92 -3.39
CA TYR A 125 -1.79 12.37 -3.37
C TYR A 125 -1.59 12.89 -1.94
N ALA A 126 -2.43 12.49 -0.99
CA ALA A 126 -2.26 12.84 0.42
C ALA A 126 -0.92 12.33 0.97
N GLY A 127 -0.54 11.09 0.64
CA GLY A 127 0.75 10.52 0.99
C GLY A 127 1.93 11.32 0.40
N LEU A 128 1.87 11.66 -0.89
CA LEU A 128 2.89 12.49 -1.56
C LEU A 128 3.06 13.85 -0.89
N LYS A 129 1.96 14.53 -0.55
CA LYS A 129 1.98 15.80 0.21
C LYS A 129 2.64 15.64 1.58
N MET A 130 2.46 14.51 2.22
CA MET A 130 3.13 14.14 3.48
C MET A 130 4.57 13.65 3.26
N GLY A 131 5.12 13.70 2.04
CA GLY A 131 6.49 13.31 1.71
C GLY A 131 6.71 11.81 1.60
N ILE A 132 5.67 11.00 1.42
CA ILE A 132 5.82 9.59 1.07
C ILE A 132 6.40 9.47 -0.33
N ARG A 133 7.37 8.56 -0.50
CA ARG A 133 8.06 8.31 -1.77
C ARG A 133 8.03 6.85 -2.20
N ARG A 134 7.48 5.97 -1.37
CA ARG A 134 7.34 4.54 -1.67
C ARG A 134 5.88 4.14 -1.68
N PHE A 135 5.48 3.52 -2.78
CA PHE A 135 4.14 2.98 -2.97
C PHE A 135 4.26 1.58 -3.56
N ASP A 136 3.48 0.65 -3.03
CA ASP A 136 3.27 -0.65 -3.66
C ASP A 136 2.11 -0.50 -4.63
N THR A 137 2.32 -0.81 -5.92
CA THR A 137 1.35 -0.62 -7.00
C THR A 137 1.32 -1.84 -7.91
N THR A 138 0.33 -1.95 -8.77
CA THR A 138 0.26 -3.00 -9.80
C THR A 138 -0.10 -2.41 -11.16
N VAL A 139 0.39 -3.05 -12.21
CA VAL A 139 0.00 -2.74 -13.58
C VAL A 139 -1.50 -2.96 -13.75
N GLY A 140 -2.17 -1.98 -14.33
CA GLY A 140 -3.60 -2.03 -14.58
C GLY A 140 -4.49 -2.17 -13.35
N GLY A 141 -3.96 -1.96 -12.14
CA GLY A 141 -4.72 -2.17 -10.90
C GLY A 141 -5.00 -3.65 -10.58
N LEU A 142 -4.18 -4.56 -11.10
CA LEU A 142 -4.29 -6.00 -10.85
C LEU A 142 -4.25 -6.35 -9.35
N GLY A 143 -4.86 -7.47 -9.01
CA GLY A 143 -4.92 -7.99 -7.65
C GLY A 143 -6.12 -7.44 -6.90
N GLY A 144 -6.12 -7.67 -5.60
CA GLY A 144 -7.20 -7.28 -4.71
C GLY A 144 -7.14 -8.06 -3.41
N CYS A 145 -8.03 -7.73 -2.48
CA CYS A 145 -8.14 -8.43 -1.23
C CYS A 145 -9.43 -9.28 -1.22
N PRO A 146 -9.36 -10.60 -1.04
CA PRO A 146 -10.56 -11.44 -0.95
C PRO A 146 -11.45 -11.05 0.25
N PHE A 147 -10.87 -10.38 1.25
CA PHE A 147 -11.59 -9.90 2.42
C PHE A 147 -12.26 -8.53 2.23
N ALA A 148 -12.04 -7.86 1.08
CA ALA A 148 -12.77 -6.63 0.75
C ALA A 148 -14.26 -6.88 0.50
N GLY A 149 -14.65 -8.13 0.26
CA GLY A 149 -16.05 -8.56 0.15
C GLY A 149 -16.71 -8.25 -1.20
N GLN A 150 -15.94 -7.77 -2.18
CA GLN A 150 -16.43 -7.37 -3.51
C GLN A 150 -15.52 -7.92 -4.61
N PRO A 151 -15.78 -9.11 -5.15
CA PRO A 151 -14.90 -9.78 -6.11
C PRO A 151 -14.65 -9.00 -7.42
N LYS A 152 -15.54 -8.05 -7.74
CA LYS A 152 -15.46 -7.21 -8.97
C LYS A 152 -14.89 -5.82 -8.70
N ALA A 153 -14.58 -5.48 -7.45
CA ALA A 153 -14.01 -4.17 -7.13
C ALA A 153 -12.56 -4.12 -7.59
N ALA A 154 -12.10 -2.91 -7.96
CA ALA A 154 -10.70 -2.65 -8.24
C ALA A 154 -9.82 -3.08 -7.06
N GLY A 155 -8.63 -3.56 -7.38
CA GLY A 155 -7.66 -4.07 -6.41
C GLY A 155 -6.68 -3.02 -5.94
N ASN A 156 -5.41 -3.26 -6.22
CA ASN A 156 -4.35 -2.31 -5.88
C ASN A 156 -4.49 -1.00 -6.65
N ILE A 157 -3.88 0.07 -6.13
CA ILE A 157 -3.68 1.29 -6.91
C ILE A 157 -2.95 0.95 -8.22
N CYS A 158 -3.44 1.48 -9.31
CA CYS A 158 -2.85 1.29 -10.62
C CYS A 158 -1.55 2.09 -10.76
N THR A 159 -0.51 1.46 -11.27
CA THR A 159 0.80 2.11 -11.43
C THR A 159 0.71 3.26 -12.43
N GLU A 160 -0.04 3.10 -13.50
CA GLU A 160 -0.21 4.07 -14.56
C GLU A 160 -0.81 5.39 -14.04
N GLU A 161 -1.87 5.30 -13.21
CA GLU A 161 -2.50 6.48 -12.61
C GLU A 161 -1.59 7.16 -11.58
N LEU A 162 -0.83 6.39 -10.80
CA LEU A 162 0.13 6.97 -9.87
C LEU A 162 1.27 7.68 -10.59
N VAL A 163 1.79 7.10 -11.69
CA VAL A 163 2.83 7.72 -12.50
C VAL A 163 2.31 9.00 -13.13
N LEU A 164 1.09 8.98 -13.72
CA LEU A 164 0.47 10.20 -14.24
C LEU A 164 0.35 11.28 -13.15
N LEU A 165 -0.16 10.92 -11.97
CA LEU A 165 -0.26 11.86 -10.85
C LEU A 165 1.10 12.47 -10.51
N CYS A 166 2.16 11.66 -10.46
CA CYS A 166 3.52 12.15 -10.20
C CYS A 166 4.01 13.11 -11.29
N GLU A 167 3.81 12.77 -12.57
CA GLU A 167 4.20 13.62 -13.70
C GLU A 167 3.49 14.99 -13.67
N GLU A 168 2.16 14.99 -13.44
CA GLU A 168 1.39 16.23 -13.32
C GLU A 168 1.78 17.08 -12.10
N LEU A 169 2.36 16.48 -11.08
CA LEU A 169 2.94 17.16 -9.91
C LEU A 169 4.43 17.56 -10.11
N GLY A 170 5.02 17.27 -11.27
CA GLY A 170 6.44 17.52 -11.55
C GLY A 170 7.40 16.58 -10.81
N ILE A 171 6.91 15.45 -10.30
CA ILE A 171 7.71 14.45 -9.61
C ILE A 171 8.24 13.43 -10.61
N LYS A 172 9.56 13.32 -10.70
CA LYS A 172 10.22 12.36 -11.60
C LYS A 172 10.17 10.95 -11.01
N THR A 173 9.50 10.03 -11.70
CA THR A 173 9.45 8.61 -11.32
C THR A 173 10.53 7.77 -12.00
N GLY A 174 11.04 8.22 -13.15
CA GLY A 174 11.92 7.45 -14.02
C GLY A 174 11.18 6.39 -14.86
N VAL A 175 9.86 6.32 -14.76
CA VAL A 175 9.00 5.40 -15.53
C VAL A 175 8.57 6.11 -16.83
N ASN A 176 8.59 5.40 -17.94
CA ASN A 176 8.00 5.86 -19.19
C ASN A 176 6.51 5.47 -19.23
N LEU A 177 5.63 6.46 -19.07
CA LEU A 177 4.19 6.23 -18.93
C LEU A 177 3.57 5.60 -20.19
N ASP A 178 3.97 6.02 -21.41
CA ASP A 178 3.43 5.45 -22.65
C ASP A 178 3.73 3.94 -22.74
N ARG A 179 4.97 3.53 -22.40
CA ARG A 179 5.35 2.11 -22.37
C ARG A 179 4.66 1.35 -21.25
N LEU A 180 4.43 1.98 -20.10
CA LEU A 180 3.71 1.37 -19.00
C LEU A 180 2.26 1.07 -19.40
N ILE A 181 1.60 1.98 -20.12
CA ILE A 181 0.26 1.78 -20.69
C ILE A 181 0.24 0.60 -21.66
N GLU A 182 1.27 0.44 -22.51
CA GLU A 182 1.41 -0.73 -23.37
C GLU A 182 1.50 -2.04 -22.58
N VAL A 183 2.25 -2.03 -21.47
CA VAL A 183 2.35 -3.18 -20.55
C VAL A 183 1.00 -3.45 -19.88
N GLY A 184 0.23 -2.43 -19.52
CA GLY A 184 -1.13 -2.57 -18.99
C GLY A 184 -2.06 -3.28 -19.97
N ARG A 185 -2.03 -2.93 -21.24
CA ARG A 185 -2.79 -3.61 -22.30
C ARG A 185 -2.35 -5.07 -22.48
N LEU A 186 -1.05 -5.32 -22.46
CA LEU A 186 -0.52 -6.69 -22.49
C LEU A 186 -1.00 -7.50 -21.28
N ALA A 187 -1.08 -6.89 -20.11
CA ALA A 187 -1.60 -7.55 -18.91
C ALA A 187 -3.08 -7.93 -19.08
N GLU A 188 -3.91 -7.08 -19.70
CA GLU A 188 -5.31 -7.40 -20.04
C GLU A 188 -5.40 -8.60 -20.98
N ASP A 189 -4.56 -8.63 -22.03
CA ASP A 189 -4.52 -9.76 -22.97
C ASP A 189 -4.13 -11.06 -22.26
N ILE A 190 -3.17 -11.02 -21.34
CA ILE A 190 -2.71 -12.20 -20.58
C ILE A 190 -3.78 -12.71 -19.63
N VAL A 191 -4.47 -11.84 -18.91
CA VAL A 191 -5.52 -12.26 -17.94
C VAL A 191 -6.86 -12.56 -18.62
N GLY A 192 -7.06 -12.11 -19.86
CA GLY A 192 -8.23 -12.38 -20.67
C GLY A 192 -9.49 -11.59 -20.25
N HIS A 193 -9.33 -10.49 -19.54
CA HIS A 193 -10.42 -9.58 -19.20
C HIS A 193 -9.90 -8.16 -18.98
N GLN A 194 -10.80 -7.19 -19.04
CA GLN A 194 -10.53 -5.78 -18.79
C GLN A 194 -10.03 -5.55 -17.37
N LEU A 195 -8.97 -4.75 -17.22
CA LEU A 195 -8.44 -4.32 -15.93
C LEU A 195 -9.05 -2.98 -15.51
N PRO A 196 -9.07 -2.67 -14.20
CA PRO A 196 -9.71 -1.45 -13.70
C PRO A 196 -8.93 -0.16 -13.98
N GLY A 197 -7.68 -0.23 -14.47
CA GLY A 197 -6.86 0.94 -14.77
C GLY A 197 -7.44 1.81 -15.89
N GLU A 198 -7.78 3.05 -15.61
CA GLU A 198 -8.39 3.99 -16.56
C GLU A 198 -7.42 4.39 -17.67
N LEU A 199 -6.13 4.57 -17.34
CA LEU A 199 -5.13 5.06 -18.29
C LEU A 199 -4.81 4.04 -19.40
N ILE A 200 -4.98 2.77 -19.15
CA ILE A 200 -4.82 1.70 -20.16
C ILE A 200 -5.70 2.00 -21.37
N HIS A 201 -6.90 2.53 -21.14
CA HIS A 201 -7.91 2.83 -22.15
C HIS A 201 -7.83 4.28 -22.63
N ALA A 202 -7.62 5.24 -21.73
CA ALA A 202 -7.57 6.66 -22.05
C ALA A 202 -6.28 7.09 -22.75
N GLY A 203 -5.16 6.43 -22.46
CA GLY A 203 -3.83 6.85 -22.91
C GLY A 203 -3.25 8.04 -22.12
N SER A 204 -1.99 8.39 -22.38
CA SER A 204 -1.32 9.49 -21.69
C SER A 204 -1.74 10.87 -22.22
N LEU A 205 -1.66 11.90 -21.39
CA LEU A 205 -1.89 13.28 -21.80
C LEU A 205 -0.82 13.78 -22.79
N ASP A 206 0.40 13.28 -22.68
CA ASP A 206 1.50 13.68 -23.56
C ASP A 206 1.29 13.26 -25.02
N ALA A 207 0.57 12.14 -25.24
CA ALA A 207 0.17 11.74 -26.57
C ALA A 207 -0.70 12.81 -27.25
N PHE A 208 -1.57 13.49 -26.52
CA PHE A 208 -2.38 14.59 -27.00
C PHE A 208 -1.61 15.90 -27.08
N ARG A 209 -0.81 16.23 -26.04
CA ARG A 209 0.00 17.47 -26.00
C ARG A 209 0.94 17.61 -27.20
N ARG A 210 1.57 16.52 -27.64
CA ARG A 210 2.44 16.49 -28.83
C ARG A 210 1.72 16.87 -30.15
N ASN A 211 0.40 16.66 -30.21
CA ASN A 211 -0.41 16.90 -31.40
C ASN A 211 -1.06 18.30 -31.43
N ILE A 212 -1.02 19.05 -30.33
CA ILE A 212 -1.52 20.43 -30.26
C ILE A 212 -0.46 21.36 -30.89
N LYS A 213 -0.74 21.83 -32.11
CA LYS A 213 0.07 22.88 -32.74
C LYS A 213 -0.35 24.24 -32.14
N HIS A 214 0.56 24.92 -31.48
CA HIS A 214 0.38 26.29 -31.02
C HIS A 214 0.49 27.28 -32.19
#